data_258372484d3a72f4a2ce32dab3f482b4
#
_entry.id   258372484d3a72f4a2ce32dab3f482b4
#
_cell.length_a   1.000
_cell.length_b   1.000
_cell.length_c   1.000
_cell.angle_alpha   90.00
_cell.angle_beta   90.00
_cell.angle_gamma   90.00
#
_symmetry.space_group_name_H-M   'P 1'
#
loop_
_entity.id
_entity.type
_entity.pdbx_description
1 polymer ?
#
loop_
_entity_poly.entity_id
_entity_poly.type
_entity_poly.pdbx_seq_one_letter_code
_entity_poly.pdbx_strand_id
1 'polypeptide(L)'
;GSFLNRQCFEIEMTENNFSTEIAPARTFGLSTIIEEYKKRGWGKGVTDENSLILNEDGTITKPISMTPANLRFPDECVRHKILDIIGDLYLTNLTLHARIVATKSGHYLNTCMAEKIFESSKKQVHS
;
A
#
# COMPACT_ATOMS: atom_id res chain seq x y z
N GLY A 1 13.80 -16.27 -4.04
CA GLY A 1 13.39 -14.96 -4.54
C GLY A 1 12.90 -14.07 -3.41
N SER A 2 13.08 -12.77 -3.53
CA SER A 2 12.67 -11.78 -2.52
C SER A 2 11.20 -11.98 -2.15
N PHE A 3 10.87 -11.89 -0.87
CA PHE A 3 9.51 -11.90 -0.33
C PHE A 3 8.58 -10.89 -1.05
N LEU A 4 9.11 -9.75 -1.51
CA LEU A 4 8.37 -8.73 -2.25
C LEU A 4 8.17 -9.07 -3.73
N ASN A 5 8.97 -9.96 -4.29
CA ASN A 5 8.89 -10.29 -5.71
C ASN A 5 7.71 -11.24 -5.96
N ARG A 6 6.83 -10.84 -6.88
CA ARG A 6 5.70 -11.63 -7.37
C ARG A 6 4.50 -11.76 -6.41
N GLN A 7 4.33 -10.85 -5.46
CA GLN A 7 3.04 -10.78 -4.78
C GLN A 7 1.98 -10.22 -5.74
N CYS A 8 0.88 -10.93 -5.83
CA CYS A 8 -0.27 -10.55 -6.66
C CYS A 8 -1.55 -10.80 -5.85
N PHE A 9 -2.48 -9.87 -5.90
CA PHE A 9 -3.75 -9.98 -5.21
C PHE A 9 -4.85 -9.30 -6.02
N GLU A 10 -5.99 -9.96 -6.14
CA GLU A 10 -7.18 -9.43 -6.80
C GLU A 10 -8.37 -9.53 -5.84
N ILE A 11 -9.17 -8.47 -5.78
CA ILE A 11 -10.31 -8.39 -4.87
C ILE A 11 -11.41 -7.52 -5.47
N GLU A 12 -12.64 -7.93 -5.28
CA GLU A 12 -13.79 -7.05 -5.44
C GLU A 12 -13.94 -6.17 -4.21
N MET A 13 -13.94 -4.85 -4.40
CA MET A 13 -13.98 -3.90 -3.30
C MET A 13 -15.41 -3.72 -2.80
N THR A 14 -15.69 -4.35 -1.68
CA THR A 14 -16.89 -4.18 -0.87
C THR A 14 -16.50 -3.69 0.52
N GLU A 15 -17.44 -3.16 1.29
CA GLU A 15 -17.20 -2.74 2.67
C GLU A 15 -16.65 -3.90 3.54
N ASN A 16 -17.25 -5.09 3.39
CA ASN A 16 -16.78 -6.27 4.11
C ASN A 16 -15.36 -6.67 3.69
N ASN A 17 -15.09 -6.77 2.38
CA ASN A 17 -13.79 -7.17 1.87
C ASN A 17 -12.71 -6.15 2.23
N PHE A 18 -13.03 -4.86 2.22
CA PHE A 18 -12.13 -3.83 2.70
C PHE A 18 -11.75 -4.06 4.17
N SER A 19 -12.74 -4.26 5.03
CA SER A 19 -12.54 -4.40 6.48
C SER A 19 -11.75 -5.66 6.85
N THR A 20 -11.98 -6.76 6.15
CA THR A 20 -11.41 -8.07 6.51
C THR A 20 -10.09 -8.36 5.79
N GLU A 21 -9.95 -7.90 4.54
CA GLU A 21 -8.86 -8.33 3.65
C GLU A 21 -7.82 -7.23 3.39
N ILE A 22 -8.18 -5.95 3.53
CA ILE A 22 -7.31 -4.82 3.17
C ILE A 22 -6.90 -4.00 4.38
N ALA A 23 -7.86 -3.53 5.17
CA ALA A 23 -7.59 -2.62 6.30
C ALA A 23 -6.59 -3.17 7.33
N PRO A 24 -6.53 -4.48 7.63
CA PRO A 24 -5.55 -5.01 8.57
C PRO A 24 -4.11 -5.07 8.03
N ALA A 25 -3.88 -4.89 6.73
CA ALA A 25 -2.56 -4.99 6.13
C ALA A 25 -1.66 -3.81 6.55
N ARG A 26 -0.54 -4.12 7.20
CA ARG A 26 0.40 -3.11 7.70
C ARG A 26 1.27 -2.55 6.58
N THR A 27 1.67 -1.29 6.75
CA THR A 27 2.68 -0.67 5.90
C THR A 27 4.04 -1.36 6.04
N PHE A 28 4.91 -1.15 5.06
CA PHE A 28 6.24 -1.73 5.05
C PHE A 28 7.27 -0.76 4.49
N GLY A 29 8.52 -0.97 4.88
CA GLY A 29 9.65 -0.20 4.35
C GLY A 29 10.95 -0.97 4.48
N LEU A 30 11.96 -0.56 3.69
CA LEU A 30 13.30 -1.13 3.78
C LEU A 30 14.02 -0.59 5.02
N SER A 31 14.77 -1.45 5.70
CA SER A 31 15.50 -1.11 6.93
C SER A 31 16.45 0.08 6.72
N THR A 32 17.14 0.13 5.60
CA THR A 32 18.06 1.22 5.23
C THR A 32 17.36 2.57 5.13
N ILE A 33 16.17 2.61 4.51
CA ILE A 33 15.36 3.83 4.37
C ILE A 33 14.83 4.27 5.74
N ILE A 34 14.38 3.33 6.55
CA ILE A 34 13.83 3.63 7.88
C ILE A 34 14.91 4.17 8.82
N GLU A 35 16.13 3.65 8.76
CA GLU A 35 17.26 4.19 9.53
C GLU A 35 17.61 5.62 9.11
N GLU A 36 17.57 5.92 7.82
CA GLU A 36 17.79 7.29 7.32
C GLU A 36 16.67 8.24 7.80
N TYR A 37 15.41 7.80 7.75
CA TYR A 37 14.28 8.58 8.26
C TYR A 37 14.42 8.88 9.76
N LYS A 38 14.83 7.89 10.55
CA LYS A 38 15.08 8.09 12.00
C LYS A 38 16.16 9.13 12.26
N LYS A 39 17.26 9.12 11.49
CA LYS A 39 18.33 10.14 11.59
C LYS A 39 17.80 11.55 11.32
N ARG A 40 16.83 11.69 10.44
CA ARG A 40 16.16 12.97 10.11
C ARG A 40 15.02 13.34 11.05
N GLY A 41 14.75 12.52 12.08
CA GLY A 41 13.64 12.72 13.02
C GLY A 41 12.26 12.41 12.44
N TRP A 42 12.22 11.67 11.32
CA TRP A 42 10.98 11.22 10.67
C TRP A 42 10.56 9.83 11.16
N GLY A 43 9.35 9.42 10.82
CA GLY A 43 8.85 8.07 11.15
C GLY A 43 8.56 7.85 12.63
N LYS A 44 8.28 8.91 13.40
CA LYS A 44 8.01 8.82 14.85
C LYS A 44 6.78 7.94 15.19
N GLY A 45 5.87 7.77 14.25
CA GLY A 45 4.68 6.92 14.40
C GLY A 45 4.89 5.45 14.00
N VAL A 46 6.09 5.10 13.51
CA VAL A 46 6.39 3.71 13.10
C VAL A 46 6.63 2.85 14.33
N THR A 47 5.81 1.82 14.48
CA THR A 47 5.91 0.82 15.56
C THR A 47 5.92 -0.59 14.97
N ASP A 48 6.34 -1.57 15.76
CA ASP A 48 6.30 -2.99 15.37
C ASP A 48 4.87 -3.52 15.16
N GLU A 49 3.87 -2.82 15.67
CA GLU A 49 2.46 -3.19 15.51
C GLU A 49 1.85 -2.71 14.20
N ASN A 50 2.34 -1.58 13.67
CA ASN A 50 1.75 -0.94 12.50
C ASN A 50 2.61 -1.02 11.23
N SER A 51 3.84 -1.52 11.32
CA SER A 51 4.79 -1.50 10.21
C SER A 51 5.64 -2.76 10.14
N LEU A 52 5.91 -3.20 8.91
CA LEU A 52 6.88 -4.26 8.62
C LEU A 52 8.19 -3.62 8.15
N ILE A 53 9.30 -4.02 8.73
CA ILE A 53 10.62 -3.58 8.29
C ILE A 53 11.33 -4.74 7.60
N LEU A 54 11.70 -4.53 6.35
CA LEU A 54 12.27 -5.53 5.47
C LEU A 54 13.75 -5.24 5.21
N ASN A 55 14.54 -6.28 5.06
CA ASN A 55 15.90 -6.18 4.52
C ASN A 55 15.88 -5.97 3.00
N GLU A 56 17.03 -5.63 2.43
CA GLU A 56 17.20 -5.47 0.98
C GLU A 56 16.85 -6.75 0.18
N ASP A 57 17.06 -7.92 0.78
CA ASP A 57 16.68 -9.21 0.19
C ASP A 57 15.19 -9.53 0.32
N GLY A 58 14.43 -8.65 0.99
CA GLY A 58 13.01 -8.82 1.25
C GLY A 58 12.68 -9.73 2.42
N THR A 59 13.65 -10.13 3.23
CA THR A 59 13.38 -10.82 4.50
C THR A 59 12.88 -9.84 5.55
N ILE A 60 12.07 -10.31 6.49
CA ILE A 60 11.52 -9.46 7.55
C ILE A 60 12.58 -9.27 8.63
N THR A 61 12.91 -8.02 8.92
CA THR A 61 13.84 -7.65 10.00
C THR A 61 13.10 -7.39 11.30
N LYS A 62 11.96 -6.72 11.22
CA LYS A 62 11.14 -6.35 12.38
C LYS A 62 9.65 -6.38 12.02
N PRO A 63 8.81 -6.66 12.98
CA PRO A 63 9.14 -7.01 14.38
C PRO A 63 9.96 -8.30 14.46
N ILE A 64 10.91 -8.36 15.40
CA ILE A 64 11.81 -9.53 15.59
C ILE A 64 11.01 -10.80 15.90
N SER A 65 9.83 -10.65 16.50
CA SER A 65 8.90 -11.75 16.79
C SER A 65 8.13 -12.26 15.56
N MET A 66 8.22 -11.58 14.42
CA MET A 66 7.49 -11.95 13.21
C MET A 66 8.41 -12.70 12.25
N THR A 67 8.11 -13.95 12.11
CA THR A 67 8.52 -14.76 10.95
C THR A 67 7.51 -14.57 9.82
N PRO A 68 7.80 -14.99 8.59
CA PRO A 68 6.80 -15.04 7.52
C PRO A 68 5.52 -15.79 7.91
N ALA A 69 5.60 -16.71 8.88
CA ALA A 69 4.45 -17.42 9.44
C ALA A 69 3.54 -16.56 10.34
N ASN A 70 4.04 -15.43 10.85
CA ASN A 70 3.30 -14.54 11.76
C ASN A 70 2.80 -13.25 11.09
N LEU A 71 2.87 -13.16 9.78
CA LEU A 71 2.22 -12.10 9.03
C LEU A 71 0.69 -12.19 9.19
N ARG A 72 0.01 -11.05 9.19
CA ARG A 72 -1.46 -11.01 9.16
C ARG A 72 -2.01 -11.68 7.91
N PHE A 73 -1.28 -11.52 6.79
CA PHE A 73 -1.52 -12.20 5.51
C PHE A 73 -0.19 -12.60 4.89
N PRO A 74 -0.08 -13.74 4.19
CA PRO A 74 1.15 -14.12 3.49
C PRO A 74 1.60 -13.09 2.45
N ASP A 75 0.64 -12.34 1.89
CA ASP A 75 0.78 -11.31 0.87
C ASP A 75 0.47 -9.89 1.41
N GLU A 76 0.80 -9.66 2.68
CA GLU A 76 0.43 -8.42 3.40
C GLU A 76 0.90 -7.15 2.69
N CYS A 77 2.09 -7.16 2.07
CA CYS A 77 2.62 -5.99 1.39
C CYS A 77 1.80 -5.58 0.16
N VAL A 78 1.35 -6.52 -0.67
CA VAL A 78 0.52 -6.17 -1.84
C VAL A 78 -0.87 -5.73 -1.42
N ARG A 79 -1.43 -6.28 -0.34
CA ARG A 79 -2.70 -5.81 0.22
C ARG A 79 -2.60 -4.39 0.75
N HIS A 80 -1.51 -4.04 1.42
CA HIS A 80 -1.27 -2.65 1.84
C HIS A 80 -1.14 -1.70 0.65
N LYS A 81 -0.52 -2.13 -0.44
CA LYS A 81 -0.49 -1.32 -1.68
C LYS A 81 -1.88 -1.05 -2.26
N ILE A 82 -2.83 -1.96 -2.11
CA ILE A 82 -4.23 -1.72 -2.47
C ILE A 82 -4.83 -0.64 -1.56
N LEU A 83 -4.55 -0.70 -0.26
CA LEU A 83 -4.98 0.35 0.68
C LEU A 83 -4.44 1.73 0.27
N ASP A 84 -3.16 1.81 -0.11
CA ASP A 84 -2.55 3.04 -0.60
C ASP A 84 -3.25 3.56 -1.86
N ILE A 85 -3.56 2.70 -2.83
CA ILE A 85 -4.29 3.07 -4.05
C ILE A 85 -5.66 3.63 -3.71
N ILE A 86 -6.39 2.98 -2.82
CA ILE A 86 -7.72 3.45 -2.38
C ILE A 86 -7.61 4.84 -1.77
N GLY A 87 -6.67 5.05 -0.86
CA GLY A 87 -6.45 6.34 -0.20
C GLY A 87 -6.04 7.44 -1.19
N ASP A 88 -5.09 7.16 -2.07
CA ASP A 88 -4.59 8.13 -3.04
C ASP A 88 -5.65 8.50 -4.09
N LEU A 89 -6.43 7.53 -4.58
CA LEU A 89 -7.52 7.80 -5.53
C LEU A 89 -8.70 8.53 -4.89
N TYR A 90 -8.89 8.40 -3.57
CA TYR A 90 -9.90 9.15 -2.85
C TYR A 90 -9.67 10.66 -2.86
N LEU A 91 -8.44 11.12 -3.12
CA LEU A 91 -8.11 12.54 -3.31
C LEU A 91 -8.89 13.19 -4.47
N THR A 92 -9.41 12.42 -5.40
CA THR A 92 -10.28 12.92 -6.47
C THR A 92 -11.66 13.37 -5.96
N ASN A 93 -12.07 12.94 -4.77
CA ASN A 93 -13.43 13.10 -4.23
C ASN A 93 -14.53 12.56 -5.18
N LEU A 94 -14.20 11.54 -5.95
CA LEU A 94 -15.11 10.88 -6.89
C LEU A 94 -15.43 9.46 -6.42
N THR A 95 -16.65 9.01 -6.65
CA THR A 95 -16.99 7.60 -6.54
C THR A 95 -16.59 6.89 -7.83
N LEU A 96 -15.67 5.95 -7.74
CA LEU A 96 -15.14 5.24 -8.89
C LEU A 96 -15.82 3.87 -9.04
N HIS A 97 -16.43 3.64 -10.19
CA HIS A 97 -16.95 2.34 -10.61
C HIS A 97 -16.06 1.81 -11.73
N ALA A 98 -14.96 1.16 -11.39
CA ALA A 98 -13.93 0.77 -12.35
C ALA A 98 -13.16 -0.47 -11.89
N ARG A 99 -12.60 -1.20 -12.84
CA ARG A 99 -11.54 -2.17 -12.58
C ARG A 99 -10.20 -1.44 -12.60
N ILE A 100 -9.43 -1.59 -11.55
CA ILE A 100 -8.10 -1.00 -11.42
C ILE A 100 -7.07 -2.11 -11.48
N VAL A 101 -6.09 -1.98 -12.37
CA VAL A 101 -4.94 -2.87 -12.47
C VAL A 101 -3.69 -2.05 -12.19
N ALA A 102 -2.94 -2.46 -11.17
CA ALA A 102 -1.73 -1.76 -10.75
C ALA A 102 -0.53 -2.72 -10.74
N THR A 103 0.55 -2.31 -11.36
CA THR A 103 1.82 -3.05 -11.37
C THR A 103 2.90 -2.18 -10.75
N LYS A 104 3.56 -2.68 -9.70
CA LYS A 104 4.62 -1.94 -8.98
C LYS A 104 4.18 -0.53 -8.57
N SER A 105 2.94 -0.40 -8.10
CA SER A 105 2.34 0.87 -7.70
C SER A 105 3.10 1.53 -6.54
N GLY A 106 2.90 2.83 -6.40
CA GLY A 106 3.39 3.65 -5.31
C GLY A 106 2.66 4.99 -5.30
N HIS A 107 2.77 5.76 -4.22
CA HIS A 107 2.04 7.02 -4.04
C HIS A 107 2.20 7.99 -5.21
N TYR A 108 3.39 8.12 -5.77
CA TYR A 108 3.63 8.98 -6.92
C TYR A 108 2.76 8.58 -8.13
N LEU A 109 2.77 7.31 -8.52
CA LEU A 109 1.96 6.82 -9.65
C LEU A 109 0.46 6.90 -9.35
N ASN A 110 0.08 6.59 -8.12
CA ASN A 110 -1.32 6.65 -7.68
C ASN A 110 -1.85 8.08 -7.76
N THR A 111 -1.09 9.07 -7.29
CA THR A 111 -1.49 10.49 -7.33
C THR A 111 -1.52 11.04 -8.76
N CYS A 112 -0.58 10.66 -9.63
CA CYS A 112 -0.65 10.99 -11.05
C CYS A 112 -1.91 10.40 -11.71
N MET A 113 -2.32 9.20 -11.35
CA MET A 113 -3.55 8.59 -11.85
C MET A 113 -4.79 9.34 -11.31
N ALA A 114 -4.81 9.69 -10.03
CA ALA A 114 -5.88 10.47 -9.42
C ALA A 114 -6.08 11.81 -10.16
N GLU A 115 -5.01 12.51 -10.46
CA GLU A 115 -5.04 13.76 -11.24
C GLU A 115 -5.67 13.55 -12.62
N LYS A 116 -5.25 12.54 -13.36
CA LYS A 116 -5.81 12.20 -14.68
C LYS A 116 -7.30 11.86 -14.61
N ILE A 117 -7.72 11.09 -13.62
CA ILE A 117 -9.13 10.75 -13.40
C ILE A 117 -9.94 12.03 -13.14
N PHE A 118 -9.44 12.90 -12.26
CA PHE A 118 -10.09 14.15 -11.93
C PHE A 118 -10.23 15.08 -13.14
N GLU A 119 -9.18 15.25 -13.94
CA GLU A 119 -9.23 16.03 -15.17
C GLU A 119 -10.21 15.46 -16.21
N SER A 120 -10.25 14.13 -16.35
CA SER A 120 -11.20 13.47 -17.26
C SER A 120 -12.65 13.70 -16.84
N SER A 121 -12.93 13.70 -15.52
CA SER A 121 -14.28 13.95 -15.00
C SER A 121 -14.77 15.36 -15.34
N LYS A 122 -13.89 16.35 -15.33
CA LYS A 122 -14.24 17.73 -15.71
C LYS A 122 -14.62 17.86 -17.18
N LYS A 123 -13.98 17.11 -18.07
CA LYS A 123 -14.29 17.13 -19.51
C LYS A 123 -15.67 16.52 -19.82
N GLN A 124 -16.13 15.55 -19.04
CA GLN A 124 -17.45 14.93 -19.22
C GLN A 124 -18.62 15.85 -18.83
N VAL A 125 -18.39 16.81 -17.92
CA VAL A 125 -19.43 17.76 -17.49
C VAL A 125 -19.66 18.89 -18.51
N HIS A 126 -18.74 19.12 -19.46
CA HIS A 126 -18.79 20.18 -20.48
C HIS A 126 -19.14 19.67 -21.88
N SER A 127 -19.43 18.40 -22.02
CA SER A 127 -19.97 17.80 -23.27
C SER A 127 -21.47 17.48 -23.12
#